data_1204fdcc51162e47acfe4f1578581125
#
_entry.id   1204fdcc51162e47acfe4f1578581125
#
_cell.length_a   1.000
_cell.length_b   1.000
_cell.length_c   1.000
_cell.angle_alpha   90.00
_cell.angle_beta   90.00
_cell.angle_gamma   90.00
#
_symmetry.space_group_name_H-M   'P 1'
#
loop_
_entity.id
_entity.type
_entity.pdbx_description
1 polymer ?
#
loop_
_entity_poly.entity_id
_entity_poly.type
_entity_poly.pdbx_seq_one_letter_code
_entity_poly.pdbx_strand_id
1 'polypeptide(L)'
;MSEAQEPLGLEAGAALEYHCLTNHTGARRGRAALSETPKKGSMSTMKQPFKNEAVYDFKDEKLRKDMRDAIAKVEAEAGKEYDLIIGGEHVKGDGTFGTRNPSNKDQVLGLFQKATPDLARKAIETADATFESWSRVPAEERAEYLFKAAEVMRRRRLELDATMVLEEGKNWVEADADTCEAIDFLEFYGREMLRYAQPQPLTEIPGEQNEYFYIPLGVGVVIPPWNFPLAILVGMTSAAFVTGNTVVLKPSSDSPLIGRKFMEILEEIKLPAGVVNFVTGSGGSIGNTLVGHPRTRFISFTGSRDVGLGIVELAAKTQPGQIWIKRVVAEMGGKDAMVIDADCDLDMAAKAVKTAAFGFQGQKCSACSRAIVVDDVYDEFLEKLVKETETITVGPVKEQENWLGPVINQRAMDSILKYIEIGQKEGGRLLHGGKPSEAAGNGFFIEPTIIADVKSRDTIGQEEIFGPVCAVIKAQDFDDAIRIANDTEYGLTGAVISDKRDRLEKARREFHVGNLYLNRKCTGALVDVHPFGGFNMSGTDSKAGSRDYLLLFLQGKSVSEKV
;
A
#
# COMPACT_ATOMS: atom_id res chain seq x y z
N MET A 1 -6.53 -50.68 14.40
CA MET A 1 -6.69 -51.22 13.03
C MET A 1 -6.34 -50.09 12.11
N SER A 2 -5.14 -50.18 11.57
CA SER A 2 -4.49 -49.16 10.71
C SER A 2 -4.78 -49.51 9.25
N GLU A 3 -5.29 -48.58 8.49
CA GLU A 3 -5.22 -48.65 7.03
C GLU A 3 -4.19 -47.63 6.54
N ALA A 4 -3.13 -48.19 5.95
CA ALA A 4 -2.08 -47.46 5.30
C ALA A 4 -2.54 -47.09 3.87
N GLN A 5 -2.38 -45.83 3.48
CA GLN A 5 -2.48 -45.39 2.10
C GLN A 5 -1.13 -45.55 1.41
N GLU A 6 -1.10 -46.27 0.30
CA GLU A 6 0.03 -46.44 -0.61
C GLU A 6 0.33 -45.16 -1.39
N PRO A 7 1.59 -44.91 -1.80
CA PRO A 7 1.96 -43.76 -2.62
C PRO A 7 1.75 -44.07 -4.11
N LEU A 8 1.19 -43.07 -4.82
CA LEU A 8 1.06 -43.07 -6.29
C LEU A 8 2.44 -43.08 -6.96
N GLY A 9 2.71 -44.15 -7.70
CA GLY A 9 3.91 -44.30 -8.50
C GLY A 9 3.89 -43.37 -9.73
N LEU A 10 4.99 -42.65 -9.91
CA LEU A 10 5.32 -41.92 -11.13
C LEU A 10 6.12 -42.86 -12.03
N GLU A 11 5.53 -43.33 -13.13
CA GLU A 11 6.28 -43.95 -14.19
C GLU A 11 6.97 -42.90 -15.07
N ALA A 12 8.27 -43.13 -15.27
CA ALA A 12 9.12 -42.36 -16.17
C ALA A 12 9.10 -42.95 -17.59
N GLY A 13 9.13 -42.07 -18.58
CA GLY A 13 9.77 -42.39 -19.85
C GLY A 13 8.92 -42.36 -21.09
N ALA A 14 9.01 -41.29 -21.87
CA ALA A 14 9.06 -41.33 -23.33
C ALA A 14 9.88 -40.16 -23.85
N ALA A 15 11.10 -40.43 -24.26
CA ALA A 15 11.94 -39.51 -25.03
C ALA A 15 11.39 -39.42 -26.47
N LEU A 16 11.01 -38.20 -26.89
CA LEU A 16 10.69 -37.92 -28.30
C LEU A 16 11.96 -37.43 -28.99
N GLU A 17 12.47 -38.27 -29.90
CA GLU A 17 13.54 -37.91 -30.84
C GLU A 17 13.03 -36.91 -31.87
N TYR A 18 13.70 -35.75 -31.96
CA TYR A 18 13.48 -34.79 -33.04
C TYR A 18 14.31 -35.15 -34.26
N HIS A 19 13.63 -35.53 -35.35
CA HIS A 19 14.24 -35.61 -36.67
C HIS A 19 14.19 -34.25 -37.37
N CYS A 20 15.37 -33.73 -37.63
CA CYS A 20 15.60 -32.53 -38.43
C CYS A 20 15.45 -32.84 -39.92
N LEU A 21 14.46 -32.27 -40.60
CA LEU A 21 14.39 -32.28 -42.06
C LEU A 21 14.54 -30.85 -42.59
N THR A 22 15.61 -30.67 -43.33
CA THR A 22 15.95 -29.43 -44.06
C THR A 22 15.32 -29.41 -45.47
N ASN A 23 14.99 -28.19 -45.92
CA ASN A 23 14.75 -27.70 -47.29
C ASN A 23 13.36 -27.82 -47.92
N HIS A 24 12.72 -26.68 -48.22
CA HIS A 24 12.69 -26.11 -49.55
C HIS A 24 12.02 -24.73 -49.64
N THR A 25 12.60 -23.91 -50.47
CA THR A 25 12.25 -22.56 -50.94
C THR A 25 10.87 -22.44 -51.59
N GLY A 26 10.17 -21.31 -51.35
CA GLY A 26 9.06 -20.94 -52.26
C GLY A 26 8.15 -19.81 -51.82
N ALA A 27 8.31 -18.67 -52.46
CA ALA A 27 7.31 -17.67 -52.84
C ALA A 27 6.62 -16.79 -51.76
N ARG A 28 7.09 -15.56 -51.67
CA ARG A 28 6.37 -14.41 -51.10
C ARG A 28 5.04 -14.15 -51.82
N ARG A 29 3.92 -14.15 -51.12
CA ARG A 29 2.71 -13.44 -51.50
C ARG A 29 2.35 -12.41 -50.44
N GLY A 30 1.99 -11.19 -50.93
CA GLY A 30 1.92 -9.94 -50.19
C GLY A 30 0.88 -9.93 -49.07
N ARG A 31 1.29 -9.33 -47.98
CA ARG A 31 0.42 -8.88 -46.89
C ARG A 31 -0.41 -7.68 -47.35
N ALA A 32 -1.74 -7.77 -47.24
CA ALA A 32 -2.59 -6.60 -47.14
C ALA A 32 -2.48 -6.08 -45.71
N ALA A 33 -1.84 -4.95 -45.54
CA ALA A 33 -1.74 -4.24 -44.27
C ALA A 33 -3.09 -3.58 -43.96
N LEU A 34 -3.74 -4.01 -42.91
CA LEU A 34 -4.76 -3.21 -42.25
C LEU A 34 -4.04 -2.13 -41.43
N SER A 35 -3.73 -1.01 -42.07
CA SER A 35 -3.21 0.18 -41.44
C SER A 35 -4.39 1.10 -41.11
N GLU A 36 -4.94 1.00 -39.92
CA GLU A 36 -5.61 2.14 -39.30
C GLU A 36 -4.58 2.92 -38.49
N THR A 37 -4.20 4.07 -38.99
CA THR A 37 -3.35 5.03 -38.30
C THR A 37 -4.06 5.56 -37.05
N PRO A 38 -3.45 5.49 -35.86
CA PRO A 38 -4.02 6.10 -34.66
C PRO A 38 -4.11 7.62 -34.83
N LYS A 39 -5.23 8.19 -34.44
CA LYS A 39 -5.46 9.64 -34.42
C LYS A 39 -4.40 10.33 -33.55
N LYS A 40 -3.67 11.27 -34.12
CA LYS A 40 -2.69 12.14 -33.44
C LYS A 40 -3.40 12.96 -32.37
N GLY A 41 -3.26 12.58 -31.10
CA GLY A 41 -3.77 13.36 -29.96
C GLY A 41 -3.09 13.09 -28.62
N SER A 42 -2.69 11.84 -28.32
CA SER A 42 -2.20 11.44 -26.99
C SER A 42 -0.71 11.06 -26.90
N MET A 43 0.05 11.16 -27.96
CA MET A 43 1.48 10.72 -27.98
C MET A 43 2.47 11.70 -27.33
N SER A 44 2.01 12.85 -26.80
CA SER A 44 2.93 13.86 -26.25
C SER A 44 3.45 13.50 -24.85
N THR A 45 2.64 12.87 -24.01
CA THR A 45 3.01 12.48 -22.62
C THR A 45 3.90 11.24 -22.56
N MET A 46 3.83 10.36 -23.56
CA MET A 46 4.69 9.15 -23.61
C MET A 46 6.18 9.42 -23.94
N LYS A 47 6.54 10.64 -24.33
CA LYS A 47 7.93 10.96 -24.75
C LYS A 47 8.88 11.23 -23.60
N GLN A 48 8.39 11.43 -22.37
CA GLN A 48 9.26 11.65 -21.22
C GLN A 48 9.31 10.41 -20.32
N PRO A 49 10.52 10.01 -19.86
CA PRO A 49 10.66 8.98 -18.84
C PRO A 49 9.81 9.30 -17.59
N PHE A 50 9.37 8.27 -16.86
CA PHE A 50 8.74 8.44 -15.56
C PHE A 50 9.69 9.16 -14.60
N LYS A 51 9.12 10.05 -13.79
CA LYS A 51 9.83 10.75 -12.72
C LYS A 51 8.86 10.93 -11.56
N ASN A 52 9.32 10.63 -10.35
CA ASN A 52 8.53 10.85 -9.14
C ASN A 52 8.15 12.32 -8.96
N GLU A 53 6.94 12.55 -8.47
CA GLU A 53 6.41 13.87 -8.14
C GLU A 53 7.22 14.49 -7.00
N ALA A 54 7.54 15.77 -7.10
CA ALA A 54 8.33 16.46 -6.09
C ALA A 54 7.44 16.92 -4.94
N VAL A 55 7.85 16.63 -3.70
CA VAL A 55 7.19 17.11 -2.48
C VAL A 55 7.33 18.63 -2.38
N TYR A 56 6.30 19.32 -1.91
CA TYR A 56 6.30 20.76 -1.73
C TYR A 56 7.25 21.21 -0.60
N ASP A 57 7.94 22.33 -0.82
CA ASP A 57 8.71 23.00 0.25
C ASP A 57 7.82 24.01 0.97
N PHE A 58 7.21 23.59 2.08
CA PHE A 58 6.38 24.45 2.91
C PHE A 58 7.15 25.54 3.69
N LYS A 59 8.41 25.84 3.32
CA LYS A 59 9.10 27.07 3.72
C LYS A 59 8.62 28.27 2.90
N ASP A 60 8.03 28.05 1.73
CA ASP A 60 7.42 29.09 0.90
C ASP A 60 6.18 29.68 1.58
N GLU A 61 6.16 31.00 1.80
CA GLU A 61 5.08 31.66 2.52
C GLU A 61 3.74 31.67 1.76
N LYS A 62 3.80 31.75 0.43
CA LYS A 62 2.59 31.70 -0.39
C LYS A 62 1.97 30.30 -0.30
N LEU A 63 2.79 29.27 -0.43
CA LEU A 63 2.33 27.89 -0.32
C LEU A 63 1.75 27.58 1.07
N ARG A 64 2.37 28.10 2.13
CA ARG A 64 1.80 27.98 3.50
C ARG A 64 0.43 28.64 3.63
N LYS A 65 0.28 29.82 3.03
CA LYS A 65 -1.02 30.49 3.02
C LYS A 65 -2.05 29.68 2.25
N ASP A 66 -1.70 29.21 1.05
CA ASP A 66 -2.59 28.42 0.20
C ASP A 66 -3.00 27.11 0.90
N MET A 67 -2.11 26.46 1.66
CA MET A 67 -2.42 25.27 2.45
C MET A 67 -3.38 25.58 3.63
N ARG A 68 -3.19 26.67 4.36
CA ARG A 68 -4.15 27.09 5.41
C ARG A 68 -5.52 27.40 4.82
N ASP A 69 -5.57 28.04 3.66
CA ASP A 69 -6.83 28.33 2.97
C ASP A 69 -7.52 27.02 2.53
N ALA A 70 -6.75 26.01 2.09
CA ALA A 70 -7.27 24.68 1.75
C ALA A 70 -7.80 23.94 2.98
N ILE A 71 -7.08 23.97 4.12
CA ILE A 71 -7.55 23.38 5.39
C ILE A 71 -8.85 24.05 5.82
N ALA A 72 -8.93 25.38 5.83
CA ALA A 72 -10.14 26.11 6.18
C ALA A 72 -11.33 25.77 5.27
N LYS A 73 -11.08 25.55 3.98
CA LYS A 73 -12.11 25.13 3.04
C LYS A 73 -12.65 23.73 3.35
N VAL A 74 -11.78 22.77 3.65
CA VAL A 74 -12.20 21.41 4.02
C VAL A 74 -12.94 21.42 5.37
N GLU A 75 -12.48 22.21 6.36
CA GLU A 75 -13.19 22.40 7.63
C GLU A 75 -14.60 22.98 7.43
N ALA A 76 -14.78 23.90 6.48
CA ALA A 76 -16.08 24.49 6.17
C ALA A 76 -17.08 23.49 5.53
N GLU A 77 -16.59 22.40 4.94
CA GLU A 77 -17.41 21.31 4.39
C GLU A 77 -17.76 20.24 5.44
N ALA A 78 -17.31 20.39 6.69
CA ALA A 78 -17.51 19.40 7.74
C ALA A 78 -18.98 19.08 7.98
N GLY A 79 -19.27 17.80 8.28
CA GLY A 79 -20.63 17.31 8.51
C GLY A 79 -21.46 17.00 7.27
N LYS A 80 -20.91 17.19 6.07
CA LYS A 80 -21.57 16.84 4.82
C LYS A 80 -21.83 15.33 4.72
N GLU A 81 -22.96 14.96 4.15
CA GLU A 81 -23.35 13.57 3.94
C GLU A 81 -22.89 13.09 2.55
N TYR A 82 -22.35 11.87 2.50
CA TYR A 82 -21.80 11.26 1.29
C TYR A 82 -22.44 9.90 1.02
N ASP A 83 -22.91 9.72 -0.21
CA ASP A 83 -23.57 8.52 -0.67
C ASP A 83 -22.57 7.43 -1.11
N LEU A 84 -23.05 6.18 -1.17
CA LEU A 84 -22.40 5.13 -1.94
C LEU A 84 -22.48 5.48 -3.44
N ILE A 85 -21.53 4.96 -4.25
CA ILE A 85 -21.56 5.13 -5.70
C ILE A 85 -21.56 3.74 -6.33
N ILE A 86 -22.68 3.36 -6.96
CA ILE A 86 -22.85 2.06 -7.61
C ILE A 86 -23.35 2.29 -9.03
N GLY A 87 -22.56 1.90 -10.03
CA GLY A 87 -22.92 2.13 -11.43
C GLY A 87 -22.97 3.62 -11.83
N GLY A 88 -22.24 4.47 -11.09
CA GLY A 88 -22.28 5.93 -11.28
C GLY A 88 -23.47 6.61 -10.57
N GLU A 89 -24.37 5.86 -9.95
CA GLU A 89 -25.49 6.38 -9.19
C GLU A 89 -25.14 6.60 -7.73
N HIS A 90 -25.63 7.69 -7.14
CA HIS A 90 -25.56 7.98 -5.71
C HIS A 90 -26.65 7.21 -4.97
N VAL A 91 -26.25 6.29 -4.08
CA VAL A 91 -27.15 5.34 -3.43
C VAL A 91 -27.12 5.52 -1.91
N LYS A 92 -28.29 5.61 -1.29
CA LYS A 92 -28.42 5.62 0.19
C LYS A 92 -28.24 4.21 0.75
N GLY A 93 -27.62 4.14 1.94
CA GLY A 93 -27.44 2.90 2.70
C GLY A 93 -28.43 2.77 3.86
N ASP A 94 -28.07 1.91 4.82
CA ASP A 94 -28.83 1.72 6.06
C ASP A 94 -28.23 2.57 7.19
N GLY A 95 -28.56 3.87 7.17
CA GLY A 95 -28.03 4.85 8.09
C GLY A 95 -26.60 5.30 7.75
N THR A 96 -26.03 6.15 8.61
CA THR A 96 -24.72 6.76 8.41
C THR A 96 -23.77 6.47 9.56
N PHE A 97 -22.46 6.68 9.31
CA PHE A 97 -21.42 6.82 10.33
C PHE A 97 -20.58 8.06 10.04
N GLY A 98 -20.00 8.63 11.08
CA GLY A 98 -19.16 9.83 10.94
C GLY A 98 -17.69 9.50 10.96
N THR A 99 -16.90 10.12 10.04
CA THR A 99 -15.46 10.25 10.23
C THR A 99 -15.17 11.50 11.03
N ARG A 100 -14.14 11.47 11.87
CA ARG A 100 -13.82 12.53 12.81
C ARG A 100 -12.36 12.98 12.64
N ASN A 101 -12.12 14.22 12.98
CA ASN A 101 -10.78 14.76 13.10
C ASN A 101 -10.10 14.18 14.35
N PRO A 102 -9.01 13.38 14.23
CA PRO A 102 -8.35 12.79 15.39
C PRO A 102 -7.63 13.85 16.27
N SER A 103 -7.38 15.06 15.73
CA SER A 103 -6.91 16.20 16.51
C SER A 103 -8.00 16.89 17.33
N ASN A 104 -9.28 16.61 17.01
CA ASN A 104 -10.45 17.18 17.71
C ASN A 104 -11.61 16.20 17.70
N LYS A 105 -11.77 15.45 18.78
CA LYS A 105 -12.78 14.37 18.94
C LYS A 105 -14.22 14.82 18.67
N ASP A 106 -14.53 16.11 18.80
CA ASP A 106 -15.87 16.64 18.61
C ASP A 106 -16.18 17.02 17.16
N GLN A 107 -15.16 17.17 16.31
CA GLN A 107 -15.31 17.60 14.93
C GLN A 107 -15.62 16.40 14.02
N VAL A 108 -16.85 16.32 13.50
CA VAL A 108 -17.26 15.36 12.47
C VAL A 108 -16.96 15.95 11.10
N LEU A 109 -16.08 15.33 10.33
CA LEU A 109 -15.68 15.80 9.00
C LEU A 109 -16.68 15.42 7.92
N GLY A 110 -17.26 14.22 8.00
CA GLY A 110 -18.25 13.75 7.04
C GLY A 110 -19.12 12.64 7.59
N LEU A 111 -20.30 12.49 7.01
CA LEU A 111 -21.26 11.42 7.31
C LEU A 111 -21.36 10.52 6.09
N PHE A 112 -21.05 9.23 6.25
CA PHE A 112 -21.01 8.25 5.18
C PHE A 112 -22.10 7.21 5.32
N GLN A 113 -22.73 6.84 4.20
CA GLN A 113 -23.75 5.79 4.17
C GLN A 113 -23.17 4.43 4.57
N LYS A 114 -23.93 3.62 5.28
CA LYS A 114 -23.58 2.23 5.59
C LYS A 114 -24.15 1.31 4.52
N ALA A 115 -23.30 0.68 3.73
CA ALA A 115 -23.75 -0.34 2.80
C ALA A 115 -24.28 -1.57 3.55
N THR A 116 -25.38 -2.12 3.05
CA THR A 116 -25.89 -3.44 3.47
C THR A 116 -25.22 -4.55 2.66
N PRO A 117 -25.31 -5.83 3.09
CA PRO A 117 -24.87 -6.96 2.26
C PRO A 117 -25.52 -6.99 0.87
N ASP A 118 -26.79 -6.54 0.73
CA ASP A 118 -27.47 -6.47 -0.56
C ASP A 118 -26.88 -5.39 -1.47
N LEU A 119 -26.55 -4.23 -0.93
CA LEU A 119 -25.86 -3.17 -1.68
C LEU A 119 -24.43 -3.58 -2.07
N ALA A 120 -23.75 -4.33 -1.22
CA ALA A 120 -22.44 -4.89 -1.55
C ALA A 120 -22.54 -5.91 -2.71
N ARG A 121 -23.56 -6.80 -2.71
CA ARG A 121 -23.85 -7.71 -3.83
C ARG A 121 -24.16 -6.92 -5.11
N LYS A 122 -25.05 -5.92 -5.02
CA LYS A 122 -25.39 -5.05 -6.15
C LYS A 122 -24.15 -4.38 -6.75
N ALA A 123 -23.21 -3.91 -5.93
CA ALA A 123 -21.97 -3.31 -6.42
C ALA A 123 -21.11 -4.30 -7.21
N ILE A 124 -21.00 -5.56 -6.75
CA ILE A 124 -20.26 -6.60 -7.46
C ILE A 124 -20.97 -6.98 -8.78
N GLU A 125 -22.28 -7.13 -8.76
CA GLU A 125 -23.09 -7.45 -9.95
C GLU A 125 -23.01 -6.34 -10.99
N THR A 126 -23.01 -5.08 -10.56
CA THR A 126 -22.81 -3.91 -11.42
C THR A 126 -21.41 -3.90 -12.03
N ALA A 127 -20.38 -4.18 -11.22
CA ALA A 127 -19.01 -4.30 -11.70
C ALA A 127 -18.87 -5.44 -12.73
N ASP A 128 -19.50 -6.60 -12.49
CA ASP A 128 -19.50 -7.76 -13.40
C ASP A 128 -20.19 -7.43 -14.73
N ALA A 129 -21.32 -6.76 -14.70
CA ALA A 129 -22.02 -6.33 -15.91
C ALA A 129 -21.20 -5.31 -16.73
N THR A 130 -20.46 -4.43 -16.05
CA THR A 130 -19.59 -3.43 -16.70
C THR A 130 -18.31 -4.05 -17.27
N PHE A 131 -17.84 -5.17 -16.68
CA PHE A 131 -16.58 -5.81 -17.06
C PHE A 131 -16.52 -6.16 -18.55
N GLU A 132 -17.61 -6.66 -19.13
CA GLU A 132 -17.63 -7.06 -20.53
C GLU A 132 -17.28 -5.93 -21.49
N SER A 133 -17.80 -4.73 -21.25
CA SER A 133 -17.49 -3.56 -22.07
C SER A 133 -16.12 -2.96 -21.75
N TRP A 134 -15.79 -2.82 -20.45
CA TRP A 134 -14.55 -2.20 -20.02
C TRP A 134 -13.31 -3.01 -20.41
N SER A 135 -13.37 -4.34 -20.31
CA SER A 135 -12.26 -5.23 -20.68
C SER A 135 -11.87 -5.16 -22.16
N ARG A 136 -12.77 -4.65 -23.02
CA ARG A 136 -12.55 -4.47 -24.45
C ARG A 136 -12.04 -3.08 -24.83
N VAL A 137 -12.02 -2.13 -23.87
CA VAL A 137 -11.45 -0.80 -24.11
C VAL A 137 -9.94 -0.94 -24.33
N PRO A 138 -9.36 -0.32 -25.37
CA PRO A 138 -7.93 -0.37 -25.63
C PRO A 138 -7.08 0.06 -24.41
N ALA A 139 -5.91 -0.54 -24.25
CA ALA A 139 -5.01 -0.25 -23.13
C ALA A 139 -4.60 1.24 -23.12
N GLU A 140 -4.41 1.82 -24.30
CA GLU A 140 -4.09 3.23 -24.49
C GLU A 140 -5.17 4.16 -23.92
N GLU A 141 -6.44 3.84 -24.18
CA GLU A 141 -7.56 4.62 -23.65
C GLU A 141 -7.69 4.45 -22.13
N ARG A 142 -7.45 3.23 -21.60
CA ARG A 142 -7.45 3.01 -20.15
C ARG A 142 -6.31 3.75 -19.45
N ALA A 143 -5.11 3.77 -20.04
CA ALA A 143 -3.97 4.51 -19.52
C ALA A 143 -4.22 6.03 -19.52
N GLU A 144 -4.94 6.55 -20.53
CA GLU A 144 -5.29 7.96 -20.63
C GLU A 144 -6.16 8.44 -19.45
N TYR A 145 -7.04 7.58 -18.91
CA TYR A 145 -7.79 7.90 -17.67
C TYR A 145 -6.86 8.11 -16.49
N LEU A 146 -5.78 7.30 -16.36
CA LEU A 146 -4.82 7.48 -15.28
C LEU A 146 -4.06 8.80 -15.41
N PHE A 147 -3.59 9.14 -16.60
CA PHE A 147 -2.89 10.40 -16.83
C PHE A 147 -3.78 11.61 -16.56
N LYS A 148 -5.05 11.58 -16.97
CA LYS A 148 -6.04 12.63 -16.63
C LYS A 148 -6.28 12.72 -15.12
N ALA A 149 -6.38 11.60 -14.43
CA ALA A 149 -6.53 11.58 -12.98
C ALA A 149 -5.32 12.20 -12.28
N ALA A 150 -4.10 11.91 -12.75
CA ALA A 150 -2.87 12.52 -12.24
C ALA A 150 -2.85 14.05 -12.42
N GLU A 151 -3.31 14.57 -13.57
CA GLU A 151 -3.43 16.01 -13.82
C GLU A 151 -4.45 16.66 -12.87
N VAL A 152 -5.60 16.03 -12.65
CA VAL A 152 -6.61 16.53 -11.72
C VAL A 152 -6.08 16.51 -10.29
N MET A 153 -5.36 15.44 -9.87
CA MET A 153 -4.74 15.38 -8.55
C MET A 153 -3.73 16.50 -8.34
N ARG A 154 -2.86 16.78 -9.30
CA ARG A 154 -1.91 17.91 -9.21
C ARG A 154 -2.63 19.24 -9.00
N ARG A 155 -3.74 19.47 -9.70
CA ARG A 155 -4.53 20.69 -9.54
C ARG A 155 -5.24 20.77 -8.18
N ARG A 156 -5.69 19.64 -7.62
CA ARG A 156 -6.41 19.56 -6.35
C ARG A 156 -5.48 19.18 -5.17
N ARG A 157 -4.16 19.20 -5.36
CA ARG A 157 -3.17 18.66 -4.42
C ARG A 157 -3.35 19.19 -3.00
N LEU A 158 -3.39 20.51 -2.81
CA LEU A 158 -3.57 21.10 -1.47
C LEU A 158 -4.92 20.75 -0.83
N GLU A 159 -5.98 20.52 -1.61
CA GLU A 159 -7.27 20.05 -1.09
C GLU A 159 -7.16 18.61 -0.56
N LEU A 160 -6.44 17.75 -1.28
CA LEU A 160 -6.21 16.35 -0.88
C LEU A 160 -5.32 16.30 0.37
N ASP A 161 -4.24 17.09 0.40
CA ASP A 161 -3.35 17.22 1.55
C ASP A 161 -4.11 17.71 2.79
N ALA A 162 -4.90 18.78 2.64
CA ALA A 162 -5.73 19.33 3.72
C ALA A 162 -6.75 18.31 4.25
N THR A 163 -7.31 17.48 3.37
CA THR A 163 -8.22 16.40 3.77
C THR A 163 -7.48 15.40 4.67
N MET A 164 -6.28 14.95 4.29
CA MET A 164 -5.48 14.01 5.08
C MET A 164 -4.92 14.60 6.38
N VAL A 165 -4.61 15.89 6.41
CA VAL A 165 -4.26 16.60 7.65
C VAL A 165 -5.39 16.53 8.67
N LEU A 166 -6.64 16.68 8.22
CA LEU A 166 -7.81 16.68 9.09
C LEU A 166 -8.35 15.28 9.40
N GLU A 167 -8.37 14.37 8.42
CA GLU A 167 -9.00 13.05 8.58
C GLU A 167 -8.07 12.03 9.25
N GLU A 168 -6.77 12.04 8.95
CA GLU A 168 -5.81 11.09 9.50
C GLU A 168 -4.78 11.69 10.47
N GLY A 169 -4.75 13.01 10.60
CA GLY A 169 -3.76 13.66 11.46
C GLY A 169 -2.34 13.59 10.89
N LYS A 170 -2.17 13.59 9.57
CA LYS A 170 -0.87 13.72 8.91
C LYS A 170 -0.37 15.16 9.00
N ASN A 171 0.92 15.37 9.30
CA ASN A 171 1.49 16.70 9.11
C ASN A 171 1.57 17.03 7.61
N TRP A 172 1.76 18.29 7.27
CA TRP A 172 1.68 18.79 5.89
C TRP A 172 2.63 18.06 4.92
N VAL A 173 3.84 17.76 5.38
CA VAL A 173 4.85 17.07 4.55
C VAL A 173 4.47 15.61 4.30
N GLU A 174 3.94 14.93 5.31
CA GLU A 174 3.49 13.53 5.18
C GLU A 174 2.20 13.43 4.33
N ALA A 175 1.30 14.42 4.42
CA ALA A 175 0.11 14.48 3.58
C ALA A 175 0.47 14.72 2.11
N ASP A 176 1.34 15.68 1.86
CA ASP A 176 1.81 16.00 0.53
C ASP A 176 2.61 14.85 -0.12
N ALA A 177 3.41 14.13 0.67
CA ALA A 177 4.12 12.94 0.19
C ALA A 177 3.16 11.81 -0.22
N ASP A 178 2.04 11.63 0.49
CA ASP A 178 1.00 10.66 0.15
C ASP A 178 0.30 11.04 -1.19
N THR A 179 -0.01 12.32 -1.38
CA THR A 179 -0.58 12.80 -2.65
C THR A 179 0.42 12.64 -3.81
N CYS A 180 1.71 12.93 -3.59
CA CYS A 180 2.75 12.69 -4.59
C CYS A 180 2.83 11.22 -5.00
N GLU A 181 2.84 10.31 -4.03
CA GLU A 181 2.88 8.87 -4.30
C GLU A 181 1.63 8.39 -5.05
N ALA A 182 0.45 8.94 -4.75
CA ALA A 182 -0.78 8.65 -5.51
C ALA A 182 -0.66 9.08 -6.99
N ILE A 183 -0.10 10.27 -7.24
CA ILE A 183 0.18 10.76 -8.60
C ILE A 183 1.19 9.85 -9.30
N ASP A 184 2.23 9.45 -8.59
CA ASP A 184 3.27 8.55 -9.11
C ASP A 184 2.69 7.19 -9.53
N PHE A 185 1.79 6.60 -8.74
CA PHE A 185 1.13 5.36 -9.13
C PHE A 185 0.30 5.51 -10.41
N LEU A 186 -0.46 6.59 -10.55
CA LEU A 186 -1.23 6.84 -11.77
C LEU A 186 -0.32 6.95 -13.00
N GLU A 187 0.71 7.76 -12.91
CA GLU A 187 1.68 7.99 -13.99
C GLU A 187 2.47 6.71 -14.36
N PHE A 188 2.90 5.98 -13.35
CA PHE A 188 3.71 4.77 -13.54
C PHE A 188 2.86 3.62 -14.10
N TYR A 189 1.70 3.33 -13.50
CA TYR A 189 0.88 2.20 -13.95
C TYR A 189 0.23 2.44 -15.31
N GLY A 190 -0.06 3.69 -15.68
CA GLY A 190 -0.45 4.02 -17.05
C GLY A 190 0.62 3.60 -18.06
N ARG A 191 1.89 3.93 -17.80
CA ARG A 191 3.05 3.55 -18.64
C ARG A 191 3.28 2.05 -18.67
N GLU A 192 3.19 1.39 -17.52
CA GLU A 192 3.39 -0.04 -17.44
C GLU A 192 2.28 -0.83 -18.15
N MET A 193 1.03 -0.35 -18.13
CA MET A 193 -0.04 -0.97 -18.92
C MET A 193 0.25 -0.90 -20.42
N LEU A 194 0.75 0.24 -20.90
CA LEU A 194 1.16 0.38 -22.30
C LEU A 194 2.30 -0.58 -22.68
N ARG A 195 3.22 -0.84 -21.75
CA ARG A 195 4.29 -1.84 -21.94
C ARG A 195 3.73 -3.26 -22.00
N TYR A 196 2.80 -3.62 -21.13
CA TYR A 196 2.18 -4.96 -21.11
C TYR A 196 1.21 -5.20 -22.27
N ALA A 197 0.68 -4.14 -22.89
CA ALA A 197 -0.16 -4.24 -24.07
C ALA A 197 0.62 -4.58 -25.36
N GLN A 198 1.96 -4.48 -25.33
CA GLN A 198 2.78 -4.88 -26.46
C GLN A 198 2.82 -6.40 -26.63
N PRO A 199 3.01 -6.91 -27.88
CA PRO A 199 3.20 -8.33 -28.11
C PRO A 199 4.36 -8.88 -27.27
N GLN A 200 4.14 -10.01 -26.61
CA GLN A 200 5.16 -10.67 -25.82
C GLN A 200 6.03 -11.58 -26.73
N PRO A 201 7.37 -11.56 -26.56
CA PRO A 201 8.27 -12.35 -27.40
C PRO A 201 8.07 -13.85 -27.15
N LEU A 202 8.01 -14.63 -28.23
CA LEU A 202 7.99 -16.09 -28.19
C LEU A 202 9.06 -16.64 -29.14
N THR A 203 9.49 -17.88 -28.89
CA THR A 203 10.32 -18.64 -29.84
C THR A 203 9.50 -19.04 -31.05
N GLU A 204 9.97 -18.73 -32.26
CA GLU A 204 9.30 -19.07 -33.50
C GLU A 204 9.57 -20.54 -33.89
N ILE A 205 8.55 -21.21 -34.40
CA ILE A 205 8.69 -22.54 -35.03
C ILE A 205 8.07 -22.54 -36.43
N PRO A 206 8.61 -23.29 -37.40
CA PRO A 206 8.06 -23.37 -38.76
C PRO A 206 6.63 -23.92 -38.78
N GLY A 207 5.76 -23.27 -39.55
CA GLY A 207 4.38 -23.73 -39.78
C GLY A 207 3.39 -23.37 -38.67
N GLU A 208 3.80 -22.53 -37.73
CA GLU A 208 2.89 -21.99 -36.70
C GLU A 208 3.06 -20.49 -36.56
N GLN A 209 1.97 -19.80 -36.26
CA GLN A 209 1.93 -18.44 -35.76
C GLN A 209 1.48 -18.47 -34.31
N ASN A 210 2.36 -18.05 -33.41
CA ASN A 210 2.13 -18.12 -31.97
C ASN A 210 2.09 -16.72 -31.37
N GLU A 211 1.14 -16.50 -30.46
CA GLU A 211 0.94 -15.24 -29.73
C GLU A 211 0.82 -15.51 -28.24
N TYR A 212 1.37 -14.58 -27.44
CA TYR A 212 1.15 -14.55 -26.01
C TYR A 212 0.83 -13.12 -25.58
N PHE A 213 -0.27 -12.93 -24.89
CA PHE A 213 -0.73 -11.62 -24.44
C PHE A 213 -1.48 -11.71 -23.13
N TYR A 214 -1.63 -10.56 -22.46
CA TYR A 214 -2.29 -10.46 -21.18
C TYR A 214 -3.73 -9.98 -21.31
N ILE A 215 -4.63 -10.60 -20.52
CA ILE A 215 -6.04 -10.24 -20.42
C ILE A 215 -6.42 -9.98 -18.96
N PRO A 216 -7.45 -9.14 -18.68
CA PRO A 216 -7.91 -8.90 -17.32
C PRO A 216 -8.47 -10.13 -16.63
N LEU A 217 -8.52 -10.10 -15.31
CA LEU A 217 -9.06 -11.17 -14.47
C LEU A 217 -10.58 -11.15 -14.38
N GLY A 218 -11.19 -9.97 -14.10
CA GLY A 218 -12.62 -9.82 -13.85
C GLY A 218 -12.91 -8.76 -12.78
N VAL A 219 -13.88 -9.03 -11.90
CA VAL A 219 -14.24 -8.13 -10.80
C VAL A 219 -13.26 -8.23 -9.66
N GLY A 220 -12.69 -7.11 -9.25
CA GLY A 220 -11.82 -6.99 -8.08
C GLY A 220 -12.49 -6.28 -6.90
N VAL A 221 -12.14 -6.70 -5.70
CA VAL A 221 -12.46 -5.98 -4.46
C VAL A 221 -11.20 -5.35 -3.93
N VAL A 222 -11.19 -4.02 -3.81
CA VAL A 222 -10.05 -3.24 -3.31
C VAL A 222 -10.39 -2.70 -1.92
N ILE A 223 -9.56 -3.06 -0.94
CA ILE A 223 -9.75 -2.73 0.48
C ILE A 223 -8.48 -2.06 1.00
N PRO A 224 -8.32 -0.74 0.82
CA PRO A 224 -7.15 0.02 1.25
C PRO A 224 -7.19 0.34 2.74
N PRO A 225 -6.04 0.67 3.34
CA PRO A 225 -5.91 1.07 4.74
C PRO A 225 -6.25 2.55 4.93
N TRP A 226 -6.21 3.00 6.19
CA TRP A 226 -6.40 4.41 6.56
C TRP A 226 -5.08 5.20 6.69
N ASN A 227 -3.93 4.54 6.80
CA ASN A 227 -2.65 5.21 7.12
C ASN A 227 -1.94 5.82 5.91
N PHE A 228 -2.10 5.26 4.71
CA PHE A 228 -1.78 5.87 3.42
C PHE A 228 -3.05 5.88 2.57
N PRO A 229 -4.01 6.73 2.96
CA PRO A 229 -5.40 6.56 2.54
C PRO A 229 -5.65 7.01 1.11
N LEU A 230 -4.75 7.81 0.53
CA LEU A 230 -4.80 8.20 -0.87
C LEU A 230 -3.86 7.36 -1.73
N ALA A 231 -2.56 7.29 -1.39
CA ALA A 231 -1.57 6.61 -2.21
C ALA A 231 -1.90 5.12 -2.41
N ILE A 232 -2.12 4.38 -1.32
CA ILE A 232 -2.41 2.95 -1.44
C ILE A 232 -3.79 2.71 -2.08
N LEU A 233 -4.80 3.51 -1.74
CA LEU A 233 -6.12 3.43 -2.36
C LEU A 233 -6.04 3.63 -3.87
N VAL A 234 -5.34 4.67 -4.31
CA VAL A 234 -5.16 4.99 -5.73
C VAL A 234 -4.30 3.93 -6.42
N GLY A 235 -3.18 3.53 -5.81
CA GLY A 235 -2.27 2.53 -6.37
C GLY A 235 -2.97 1.20 -6.64
N MET A 236 -3.70 0.66 -5.65
CA MET A 236 -4.43 -0.60 -5.79
C MET A 236 -5.60 -0.49 -6.79
N THR A 237 -6.36 0.60 -6.73
CA THR A 237 -7.54 0.79 -7.58
C THR A 237 -7.13 1.04 -9.03
N SER A 238 -6.13 1.90 -9.27
CA SER A 238 -5.67 2.23 -10.63
C SER A 238 -5.00 1.04 -11.32
N ALA A 239 -4.17 0.28 -10.60
CA ALA A 239 -3.59 -0.96 -11.13
C ALA A 239 -4.68 -1.96 -11.56
N ALA A 240 -5.74 -2.08 -10.76
CA ALA A 240 -6.84 -2.97 -11.06
C ALA A 240 -7.62 -2.53 -12.30
N PHE A 241 -8.06 -1.26 -12.41
CA PHE A 241 -8.90 -0.88 -13.54
C PHE A 241 -8.12 -0.59 -14.83
N VAL A 242 -6.87 -0.12 -14.78
CA VAL A 242 -6.08 0.10 -15.99
C VAL A 242 -5.78 -1.22 -16.73
N THR A 243 -5.66 -2.32 -15.99
CA THR A 243 -5.49 -3.66 -16.56
C THR A 243 -6.78 -4.22 -17.19
N GLY A 244 -7.88 -3.47 -17.15
CA GLY A 244 -9.17 -3.83 -17.78
C GLY A 244 -10.14 -4.54 -16.84
N ASN A 245 -9.84 -4.62 -15.56
CA ASN A 245 -10.75 -5.12 -14.53
C ASN A 245 -11.75 -4.05 -14.08
N THR A 246 -12.82 -4.47 -13.43
CA THR A 246 -13.75 -3.59 -12.73
C THR A 246 -13.59 -3.74 -11.22
N VAL A 247 -13.91 -2.70 -10.47
CA VAL A 247 -13.55 -2.61 -9.05
C VAL A 247 -14.75 -2.28 -8.17
N VAL A 248 -14.85 -2.97 -7.04
CA VAL A 248 -15.60 -2.51 -5.87
C VAL A 248 -14.58 -2.02 -4.84
N LEU A 249 -14.53 -0.70 -4.65
CA LEU A 249 -13.65 -0.02 -3.72
C LEU A 249 -14.34 0.16 -2.38
N LYS A 250 -13.77 -0.44 -1.34
CA LYS A 250 -14.21 -0.28 0.04
C LYS A 250 -13.11 0.39 0.87
N PRO A 251 -13.12 1.71 1.06
CA PRO A 251 -12.13 2.39 1.89
C PRO A 251 -12.21 1.95 3.35
N SER A 252 -11.19 2.26 4.13
CA SER A 252 -11.29 2.16 5.58
C SER A 252 -12.44 3.04 6.11
N SER A 253 -13.06 2.62 7.21
CA SER A 253 -14.08 3.44 7.88
C SER A 253 -13.46 4.63 8.64
N ASP A 254 -12.15 4.62 8.88
CA ASP A 254 -11.42 5.71 9.52
C ASP A 254 -10.91 6.76 8.52
N SER A 255 -10.99 6.49 7.19
CA SER A 255 -10.55 7.39 6.12
C SER A 255 -11.45 7.36 4.86
N PRO A 256 -12.77 7.50 4.99
CA PRO A 256 -13.66 7.45 3.84
C PRO A 256 -13.70 8.76 3.04
N LEU A 257 -13.36 9.91 3.65
CA LEU A 257 -13.46 11.22 3.02
C LEU A 257 -12.44 11.38 1.89
N ILE A 258 -11.19 11.03 2.14
CA ILE A 258 -10.17 11.08 1.09
C ILE A 258 -10.49 10.09 -0.05
N GLY A 259 -11.07 8.92 0.27
CA GLY A 259 -11.59 7.98 -0.72
C GLY A 259 -12.71 8.57 -1.57
N ARG A 260 -13.60 9.35 -0.97
CA ARG A 260 -14.65 10.09 -1.71
C ARG A 260 -14.05 11.19 -2.60
N LYS A 261 -13.02 11.90 -2.14
CA LYS A 261 -12.29 12.87 -2.98
C LYS A 261 -11.67 12.21 -4.21
N PHE A 262 -11.16 10.99 -4.09
CA PHE A 262 -10.69 10.23 -5.25
C PHE A 262 -11.84 9.89 -6.21
N MET A 263 -13.01 9.48 -5.71
CA MET A 263 -14.18 9.25 -6.57
C MET A 263 -14.61 10.51 -7.33
N GLU A 264 -14.53 11.70 -6.71
CA GLU A 264 -14.79 12.97 -7.39
C GLU A 264 -13.82 13.21 -8.57
N ILE A 265 -12.56 12.82 -8.41
CA ILE A 265 -11.56 12.87 -9.49
C ILE A 265 -11.97 11.93 -10.63
N LEU A 266 -12.39 10.70 -10.32
CA LEU A 266 -12.85 9.74 -11.34
C LEU A 266 -14.12 10.22 -12.07
N GLU A 267 -15.05 10.85 -11.36
CA GLU A 267 -16.24 11.48 -11.94
C GLU A 267 -15.85 12.66 -12.87
N GLU A 268 -14.90 13.51 -12.46
CA GLU A 268 -14.45 14.66 -13.24
C GLU A 268 -13.78 14.26 -14.55
N ILE A 269 -12.96 13.20 -14.54
CA ILE A 269 -12.33 12.65 -15.75
C ILE A 269 -13.30 11.82 -16.59
N LYS A 270 -14.54 11.64 -16.14
CA LYS A 270 -15.60 10.86 -16.78
C LYS A 270 -15.21 9.40 -17.00
N LEU A 271 -14.63 8.77 -15.98
CA LEU A 271 -14.43 7.32 -16.00
C LEU A 271 -15.79 6.64 -16.20
N PRO A 272 -15.94 5.66 -17.11
CA PRO A 272 -17.23 5.02 -17.35
C PRO A 272 -17.88 4.47 -16.09
N ALA A 273 -19.18 4.71 -15.95
CA ALA A 273 -19.97 4.28 -14.79
C ALA A 273 -19.85 2.76 -14.57
N GLY A 274 -19.69 2.33 -13.33
CA GLY A 274 -19.55 0.92 -12.95
C GLY A 274 -18.13 0.34 -13.06
N VAL A 275 -17.16 1.05 -13.66
CA VAL A 275 -15.74 0.61 -13.66
C VAL A 275 -15.18 0.62 -12.24
N VAL A 276 -15.46 1.66 -11.46
CA VAL A 276 -15.18 1.72 -10.03
C VAL A 276 -16.48 2.01 -9.29
N ASN A 277 -16.84 1.14 -8.34
CA ASN A 277 -18.00 1.28 -7.47
C ASN A 277 -17.50 1.53 -6.05
N PHE A 278 -18.07 2.51 -5.34
CA PHE A 278 -17.60 2.94 -4.02
C PHE A 278 -18.62 2.57 -2.96
N VAL A 279 -18.21 1.71 -2.02
CA VAL A 279 -19.07 1.24 -0.93
C VAL A 279 -18.40 1.46 0.42
N THR A 280 -19.09 2.16 1.32
CA THR A 280 -18.61 2.43 2.68
C THR A 280 -19.36 1.58 3.71
N GLY A 281 -18.69 1.25 4.80
CA GLY A 281 -19.21 0.39 5.86
C GLY A 281 -18.11 -0.41 6.55
N SER A 282 -18.44 -1.04 7.69
CA SER A 282 -17.46 -1.83 8.43
C SER A 282 -17.09 -3.13 7.70
N GLY A 283 -15.86 -3.61 7.91
CA GLY A 283 -15.44 -4.94 7.41
C GLY A 283 -16.36 -6.07 7.91
N GLY A 284 -16.81 -5.98 9.15
CA GLY A 284 -17.73 -6.98 9.74
C GLY A 284 -19.13 -7.01 9.10
N SER A 285 -19.60 -5.91 8.51
CA SER A 285 -20.93 -5.84 7.89
C SER A 285 -20.95 -6.33 6.43
N ILE A 286 -19.99 -5.90 5.61
CA ILE A 286 -19.99 -6.17 4.17
C ILE A 286 -18.75 -6.92 3.66
N GLY A 287 -17.67 -6.99 4.46
CA GLY A 287 -16.40 -7.58 4.04
C GLY A 287 -16.54 -9.03 3.58
N ASN A 288 -17.21 -9.86 4.36
CA ASN A 288 -17.42 -11.28 3.99
C ASN A 288 -18.25 -11.42 2.72
N THR A 289 -19.25 -10.55 2.51
CA THR A 289 -20.04 -10.54 1.28
C THR A 289 -19.17 -10.21 0.07
N LEU A 290 -18.34 -9.18 0.18
CA LEU A 290 -17.45 -8.75 -0.91
C LEU A 290 -16.41 -9.82 -1.26
N VAL A 291 -15.71 -10.36 -0.26
CA VAL A 291 -14.65 -11.35 -0.45
C VAL A 291 -15.22 -12.71 -0.89
N GLY A 292 -16.30 -13.16 -0.24
CA GLY A 292 -16.92 -14.47 -0.49
C GLY A 292 -17.73 -14.54 -1.78
N HIS A 293 -18.13 -13.42 -2.40
CA HIS A 293 -19.01 -13.44 -3.56
C HIS A 293 -18.45 -14.28 -4.71
N PRO A 294 -19.24 -15.15 -5.39
CA PRO A 294 -18.76 -16.05 -6.43
C PRO A 294 -18.19 -15.31 -7.66
N ARG A 295 -18.65 -14.08 -7.93
CA ARG A 295 -18.15 -13.25 -9.03
C ARG A 295 -16.93 -12.43 -8.68
N THR A 296 -16.54 -12.32 -7.42
CA THR A 296 -15.26 -11.71 -7.02
C THR A 296 -14.11 -12.58 -7.53
N ARG A 297 -13.28 -12.03 -8.40
CA ARG A 297 -12.16 -12.72 -9.06
C ARG A 297 -10.85 -12.55 -8.32
N PHE A 298 -10.63 -11.38 -7.75
CA PHE A 298 -9.47 -11.09 -6.93
C PHE A 298 -9.81 -10.11 -5.81
N ILE A 299 -8.99 -10.13 -4.77
CA ILE A 299 -9.01 -9.19 -3.67
C ILE A 299 -7.63 -8.53 -3.59
N SER A 300 -7.61 -7.20 -3.53
CA SER A 300 -6.41 -6.42 -3.21
C SER A 300 -6.66 -5.74 -1.87
N PHE A 301 -5.86 -6.09 -0.88
CA PHE A 301 -6.02 -5.71 0.52
C PHE A 301 -4.71 -5.15 1.09
N THR A 302 -4.81 -4.07 1.84
CA THR A 302 -3.75 -3.62 2.74
C THR A 302 -4.36 -3.30 4.11
N GLY A 303 -3.78 -3.86 5.17
CA GLY A 303 -4.28 -3.67 6.53
C GLY A 303 -3.64 -4.62 7.54
N SER A 304 -4.34 -4.92 8.64
CA SER A 304 -3.79 -5.79 9.68
C SER A 304 -3.64 -7.25 9.22
N ARG A 305 -2.62 -7.94 9.77
CA ARG A 305 -2.34 -9.36 9.50
C ARG A 305 -3.56 -10.25 9.71
N ASP A 306 -4.26 -10.11 10.82
CA ASP A 306 -5.38 -10.98 11.17
C ASP A 306 -6.54 -10.85 10.18
N VAL A 307 -6.83 -9.62 9.72
CA VAL A 307 -7.83 -9.39 8.67
C VAL A 307 -7.37 -9.95 7.34
N GLY A 308 -6.10 -9.76 6.97
CA GLY A 308 -5.54 -10.28 5.72
C GLY A 308 -5.58 -11.81 5.66
N LEU A 309 -5.18 -12.50 6.74
CA LEU A 309 -5.25 -13.96 6.83
C LEU A 309 -6.72 -14.45 6.76
N GLY A 310 -7.66 -13.77 7.41
CA GLY A 310 -9.09 -14.09 7.30
C GLY A 310 -9.64 -13.92 5.87
N ILE A 311 -9.15 -12.91 5.13
CA ILE A 311 -9.48 -12.73 3.71
C ILE A 311 -8.93 -13.87 2.87
N VAL A 312 -7.68 -14.29 3.08
CA VAL A 312 -7.04 -15.42 2.38
C VAL A 312 -7.85 -16.70 2.63
N GLU A 313 -8.17 -17.00 3.89
CA GLU A 313 -8.97 -18.17 4.26
C GLU A 313 -10.36 -18.16 3.58
N LEU A 314 -11.05 -17.03 3.62
CA LEU A 314 -12.39 -16.90 3.02
C LEU A 314 -12.33 -17.00 1.49
N ALA A 315 -11.34 -16.40 0.85
CA ALA A 315 -11.14 -16.43 -0.59
C ALA A 315 -10.83 -17.85 -1.11
N ALA A 316 -10.17 -18.69 -0.31
CA ALA A 316 -9.88 -20.07 -0.63
C ALA A 316 -11.12 -20.99 -0.62
N LYS A 317 -12.21 -20.59 0.06
CA LYS A 317 -13.46 -21.34 0.11
C LYS A 317 -14.27 -21.13 -1.18
N THR A 318 -14.33 -22.13 -2.04
CA THR A 318 -15.13 -22.09 -3.27
C THR A 318 -16.62 -21.94 -2.95
N GLN A 319 -17.27 -20.99 -3.59
CA GLN A 319 -18.69 -20.72 -3.45
C GLN A 319 -19.51 -21.34 -4.58
N PRO A 320 -20.79 -21.67 -4.37
CA PRO A 320 -21.68 -22.13 -5.44
C PRO A 320 -21.72 -21.10 -6.59
N GLY A 321 -21.50 -21.58 -7.83
CA GLY A 321 -21.46 -20.74 -9.03
C GLY A 321 -20.12 -20.04 -9.29
N GLN A 322 -19.13 -20.21 -8.43
CA GLN A 322 -17.76 -19.73 -8.68
C GLN A 322 -17.06 -20.65 -9.68
N ILE A 323 -16.49 -20.08 -10.74
CA ILE A 323 -15.83 -20.82 -11.84
C ILE A 323 -14.32 -20.62 -11.89
N TRP A 324 -13.73 -19.92 -10.92
CA TRP A 324 -12.29 -19.62 -10.85
C TRP A 324 -11.75 -19.72 -9.42
N ILE A 325 -10.44 -19.84 -9.32
CA ILE A 325 -9.72 -19.66 -8.05
C ILE A 325 -9.50 -18.16 -7.85
N LYS A 326 -9.93 -17.61 -6.71
CA LYS A 326 -9.71 -16.19 -6.38
C LYS A 326 -8.23 -15.93 -6.13
N ARG A 327 -7.75 -14.79 -6.62
CA ARG A 327 -6.40 -14.30 -6.29
C ARG A 327 -6.50 -13.32 -5.12
N VAL A 328 -5.59 -13.42 -4.16
CA VAL A 328 -5.44 -12.47 -3.07
C VAL A 328 -4.08 -11.81 -3.18
N VAL A 329 -4.07 -10.48 -3.22
CA VAL A 329 -2.90 -9.62 -3.09
C VAL A 329 -3.05 -8.93 -1.74
N ALA A 330 -2.19 -9.27 -0.78
CA ALA A 330 -2.27 -8.76 0.57
C ALA A 330 -0.94 -8.13 1.00
N GLU A 331 -1.01 -6.90 1.51
CA GLU A 331 0.06 -6.22 2.23
C GLU A 331 -0.41 -5.98 3.66
N MET A 332 0.40 -6.39 4.62
CA MET A 332 0.03 -6.41 6.03
C MET A 332 1.07 -5.67 6.88
N GLY A 333 1.01 -5.85 8.18
CA GLY A 333 1.88 -5.18 9.13
C GLY A 333 3.35 -5.58 9.05
N GLY A 334 4.15 -4.90 9.87
CA GLY A 334 5.57 -5.13 10.00
C GLY A 334 6.03 -5.03 11.46
N LYS A 335 7.19 -5.60 11.74
CA LYS A 335 7.96 -5.39 12.98
C LYS A 335 9.37 -4.97 12.61
N ASP A 336 9.43 -3.83 11.92
CA ASP A 336 10.60 -3.39 11.20
C ASP A 336 11.73 -2.96 12.14
N ALA A 337 12.95 -3.26 11.72
CA ALA A 337 14.13 -3.02 12.52
C ALA A 337 15.13 -2.11 11.80
N MET A 338 15.76 -1.22 12.58
CA MET A 338 17.00 -0.56 12.17
C MET A 338 18.15 -1.10 13.02
N VAL A 339 19.13 -1.72 12.38
CA VAL A 339 20.36 -2.20 13.00
C VAL A 339 21.39 -1.07 13.02
N ILE A 340 21.89 -0.76 14.22
CA ILE A 340 22.89 0.28 14.46
C ILE A 340 24.20 -0.40 14.85
N ASP A 341 25.19 -0.31 13.96
CA ASP A 341 26.51 -0.90 14.14
C ASP A 341 27.43 0.00 14.98
N ALA A 342 28.50 -0.54 15.54
CA ALA A 342 29.49 0.21 16.31
C ALA A 342 30.25 1.21 15.44
N ASP A 343 30.53 0.86 14.20
CA ASP A 343 31.23 1.71 13.23
C ASP A 343 30.22 2.47 12.37
N CYS A 344 29.65 3.56 12.89
CA CYS A 344 28.74 4.42 12.13
C CYS A 344 28.63 5.82 12.78
N ASP A 345 28.07 6.77 12.01
CA ASP A 345 27.66 8.08 12.56
C ASP A 345 26.39 7.93 13.41
N LEU A 346 26.56 7.92 14.75
CA LEU A 346 25.47 7.75 15.71
C LEU A 346 24.49 8.92 15.72
N ASP A 347 24.90 10.16 15.37
CA ASP A 347 24.00 11.30 15.29
C ASP A 347 23.06 11.15 14.07
N MET A 348 23.62 10.73 12.93
CA MET A 348 22.82 10.38 11.76
C MET A 348 21.88 9.19 12.04
N ALA A 349 22.37 8.15 12.72
CA ALA A 349 21.58 6.99 13.09
C ALA A 349 20.41 7.35 14.01
N ALA A 350 20.62 8.17 15.05
CA ALA A 350 19.57 8.62 15.96
C ALA A 350 18.49 9.44 15.23
N LYS A 351 18.88 10.35 14.32
CA LYS A 351 17.94 11.11 13.47
C LYS A 351 17.14 10.21 12.53
N ALA A 352 17.79 9.21 11.96
CA ALA A 352 17.14 8.23 11.06
C ALA A 352 16.11 7.40 11.83
N VAL A 353 16.47 6.88 13.01
CA VAL A 353 15.55 6.12 13.90
C VAL A 353 14.40 7.01 14.36
N LYS A 354 14.65 8.22 14.90
CA LYS A 354 13.59 9.16 15.27
C LYS A 354 12.58 9.36 14.15
N THR A 355 13.07 9.66 12.96
CA THR A 355 12.21 9.93 11.80
C THR A 355 11.43 8.70 11.36
N ALA A 356 12.05 7.51 11.35
CA ALA A 356 11.42 6.26 10.97
C ALA A 356 10.42 5.75 12.02
N ALA A 357 10.71 5.92 13.31
CA ALA A 357 9.88 5.43 14.40
C ALA A 357 8.66 6.32 14.67
N PHE A 358 8.81 7.64 14.57
CA PHE A 358 7.79 8.58 15.01
C PHE A 358 7.11 9.36 13.88
N GLY A 359 7.64 9.35 12.64
CA GLY A 359 6.99 9.97 11.48
C GLY A 359 5.58 9.42 11.30
N PHE A 360 4.61 10.30 11.11
CA PHE A 360 3.18 9.98 11.13
C PHE A 360 2.77 9.12 12.34
N GLN A 361 3.28 9.49 13.53
CA GLN A 361 2.96 8.86 14.82
C GLN A 361 3.28 7.35 14.87
N GLY A 362 4.26 6.87 14.08
CA GLY A 362 4.56 5.45 13.97
C GLY A 362 3.46 4.61 13.32
N GLN A 363 2.44 5.22 12.72
CA GLN A 363 1.32 4.56 12.08
C GLN A 363 1.62 4.16 10.63
N LYS A 364 2.80 3.58 10.43
CA LYS A 364 3.27 3.06 9.13
C LYS A 364 3.59 1.58 9.29
N CYS A 365 3.17 0.78 8.32
CA CYS A 365 3.57 -0.63 8.27
C CYS A 365 5.10 -0.80 8.25
N SER A 366 5.82 0.21 7.71
CA SER A 366 7.29 0.29 7.61
C SER A 366 7.97 1.06 8.74
N ALA A 367 7.26 1.48 9.81
CA ALA A 367 7.86 2.26 10.88
C ALA A 367 8.94 1.47 11.63
N CYS A 368 10.04 2.15 12.00
CA CYS A 368 11.08 1.56 12.85
C CYS A 368 10.53 1.33 14.26
N SER A 369 9.95 0.17 14.47
CA SER A 369 9.41 -0.23 15.78
C SER A 369 10.45 -0.89 16.68
N ARG A 370 11.59 -1.32 16.10
CA ARG A 370 12.75 -1.88 16.82
C ARG A 370 14.04 -1.19 16.37
N ALA A 371 14.74 -0.53 17.28
CA ALA A 371 16.14 -0.14 17.08
C ALA A 371 17.03 -1.21 17.72
N ILE A 372 17.82 -1.93 16.94
CA ILE A 372 18.71 -2.99 17.40
C ILE A 372 20.13 -2.46 17.37
N VAL A 373 20.73 -2.28 18.53
CA VAL A 373 21.99 -1.55 18.73
C VAL A 373 23.05 -2.47 19.28
N VAL A 374 24.25 -2.52 18.68
CA VAL A 374 25.36 -3.30 19.21
C VAL A 374 25.84 -2.74 20.55
N ASP A 375 26.29 -3.62 21.43
CA ASP A 375 26.62 -3.31 22.84
C ASP A 375 27.63 -2.15 22.98
N ASP A 376 28.66 -2.14 22.14
CA ASP A 376 29.73 -1.14 22.19
C ASP A 376 29.27 0.33 22.14
N VAL A 377 28.12 0.59 21.51
CA VAL A 377 27.58 1.95 21.31
C VAL A 377 26.17 2.14 21.90
N TYR A 378 25.66 1.15 22.62
CA TYR A 378 24.28 1.11 23.08
C TYR A 378 23.91 2.34 23.94
N ASP A 379 24.66 2.62 24.99
CA ASP A 379 24.35 3.70 25.92
C ASP A 379 24.50 5.07 25.25
N GLU A 380 25.56 5.29 24.45
CA GLU A 380 25.74 6.54 23.69
C GLU A 380 24.61 6.76 22.68
N PHE A 381 24.19 5.70 21.99
CA PHE A 381 23.05 5.80 21.05
C PHE A 381 21.75 6.15 21.76
N LEU A 382 21.47 5.57 22.95
CA LEU A 382 20.27 5.90 23.73
C LEU A 382 20.23 7.39 24.11
N GLU A 383 21.34 7.95 24.58
CA GLU A 383 21.42 9.38 24.91
C GLU A 383 21.10 10.27 23.69
N LYS A 384 21.69 9.93 22.54
CA LYS A 384 21.46 10.67 21.28
C LYS A 384 19.99 10.52 20.80
N LEU A 385 19.41 9.32 20.87
CA LEU A 385 18.03 9.08 20.46
C LEU A 385 17.04 9.84 21.34
N VAL A 386 17.23 9.85 22.66
CA VAL A 386 16.39 10.63 23.59
C VAL A 386 16.48 12.11 23.25
N LYS A 387 17.69 12.65 23.11
CA LYS A 387 17.91 14.07 22.77
C LYS A 387 17.26 14.46 21.43
N GLU A 388 17.34 13.61 20.41
CA GLU A 388 16.66 13.84 19.14
C GLU A 388 15.13 13.78 19.29
N THR A 389 14.62 12.89 20.14
CA THR A 389 13.18 12.72 20.38
C THR A 389 12.58 13.90 21.13
N GLU A 390 13.32 14.52 22.06
CA GLU A 390 12.91 15.74 22.77
C GLU A 390 12.69 16.95 21.84
N THR A 391 13.21 16.91 20.61
CA THR A 391 12.96 17.97 19.61
C THR A 391 11.59 17.87 18.94
N ILE A 392 10.82 16.81 19.19
CA ILE A 392 9.52 16.57 18.55
C ILE A 392 8.45 17.47 19.19
N THR A 393 7.81 18.27 18.37
CA THR A 393 6.62 19.05 18.77
C THR A 393 5.36 18.21 18.57
N VAL A 394 4.54 18.07 19.60
CA VAL A 394 3.30 17.29 19.59
C VAL A 394 2.10 18.24 19.62
N GLY A 395 1.16 18.07 18.69
CA GLY A 395 -0.04 18.90 18.66
C GLY A 395 -0.88 18.73 17.38
N PRO A 396 -1.95 19.53 17.24
CA PRO A 396 -2.78 19.54 16.04
C PRO A 396 -1.97 19.89 14.79
N VAL A 397 -1.87 18.95 13.85
CA VAL A 397 -1.00 19.06 12.66
C VAL A 397 -1.56 19.98 11.57
N LYS A 398 -2.74 20.55 11.75
CA LYS A 398 -3.17 21.70 10.95
C LYS A 398 -2.27 22.93 11.18
N GLU A 399 -1.64 23.02 12.35
CA GLU A 399 -0.57 23.98 12.64
C GLU A 399 0.76 23.38 12.19
N GLN A 400 1.42 24.02 11.24
CA GLN A 400 2.63 23.53 10.58
C GLN A 400 3.80 23.22 11.55
N GLU A 401 3.83 23.90 12.68
CA GLU A 401 4.88 23.80 13.71
C GLU A 401 4.84 22.43 14.42
N ASN A 402 3.72 21.75 14.41
CA ASN A 402 3.57 20.45 15.04
C ASN A 402 4.02 19.34 14.09
N TRP A 403 5.06 18.61 14.50
CA TRP A 403 5.62 17.53 13.71
C TRP A 403 4.91 16.20 13.93
N LEU A 404 4.49 15.90 15.17
CA LEU A 404 3.79 14.69 15.57
C LEU A 404 2.34 15.01 15.92
N GLY A 405 1.43 14.42 15.18
CA GLY A 405 -0.02 14.57 15.32
C GLY A 405 -0.66 13.54 16.24
N PRO A 406 -2.00 13.38 16.16
CA PRO A 406 -2.75 12.40 16.90
C PRO A 406 -2.65 11.00 16.25
N VAL A 407 -2.86 9.96 17.04
CA VAL A 407 -3.20 8.63 16.50
C VAL A 407 -4.66 8.63 16.02
N ILE A 408 -5.00 7.70 15.12
CA ILE A 408 -6.22 7.76 14.31
C ILE A 408 -7.53 7.80 15.11
N ASN A 409 -7.63 7.08 16.22
CA ASN A 409 -8.85 6.99 17.02
C ASN A 409 -8.59 6.52 18.46
N GLN A 410 -9.65 6.52 19.30
CA GLN A 410 -9.57 6.09 20.69
C GLN A 410 -9.09 4.64 20.85
N ARG A 411 -9.56 3.72 20.00
CA ARG A 411 -9.17 2.30 20.07
C ARG A 411 -7.66 2.13 19.83
N ALA A 412 -7.10 2.87 18.86
CA ALA A 412 -5.65 2.88 18.62
C ALA A 412 -4.90 3.44 19.83
N MET A 413 -5.36 4.56 20.38
CA MET A 413 -4.76 5.16 21.58
C MET A 413 -4.75 4.19 22.77
N ASP A 414 -5.88 3.55 23.07
CA ASP A 414 -5.99 2.59 24.17
C ASP A 414 -5.07 1.38 23.95
N SER A 415 -4.99 0.87 22.73
CA SER A 415 -4.11 -0.25 22.38
C SER A 415 -2.64 0.11 22.55
N ILE A 416 -2.21 1.27 22.04
CA ILE A 416 -0.82 1.73 22.14
C ILE A 416 -0.39 1.91 23.60
N LEU A 417 -1.22 2.56 24.40
CA LEU A 417 -0.94 2.75 25.85
C LEU A 417 -0.84 1.42 26.59
N LYS A 418 -1.66 0.43 26.23
CA LYS A 418 -1.57 -0.93 26.76
C LYS A 418 -0.23 -1.60 26.41
N TYR A 419 0.25 -1.48 25.17
CA TYR A 419 1.56 -2.02 24.79
C TYR A 419 2.72 -1.34 25.53
N ILE A 420 2.63 -0.02 25.74
CA ILE A 420 3.62 0.70 26.57
C ILE A 420 3.67 0.15 28.01
N GLU A 421 2.51 -0.12 28.59
CA GLU A 421 2.42 -0.76 29.92
C GLU A 421 2.99 -2.18 29.92
N ILE A 422 2.70 -2.99 28.90
CA ILE A 422 3.23 -4.36 28.76
C ILE A 422 4.76 -4.31 28.68
N GLY A 423 5.33 -3.47 27.83
CA GLY A 423 6.78 -3.37 27.66
C GLY A 423 7.51 -3.03 28.96
N GLN A 424 6.93 -2.12 29.77
CA GLN A 424 7.49 -1.79 31.10
C GLN A 424 7.35 -2.98 32.09
N LYS A 425 6.23 -3.70 32.06
CA LYS A 425 6.02 -4.89 32.91
C LYS A 425 6.95 -6.06 32.57
N GLU A 426 7.33 -6.18 31.31
CA GLU A 426 8.30 -7.19 30.84
C GLU A 426 9.75 -6.81 31.17
N GLY A 427 9.99 -5.65 31.78
CA GLY A 427 11.28 -5.19 32.24
C GLY A 427 11.96 -4.14 31.38
N GLY A 428 11.29 -3.66 30.35
CA GLY A 428 11.75 -2.54 29.53
C GLY A 428 11.83 -1.24 30.34
N ARG A 429 12.90 -0.48 30.12
CA ARG A 429 13.16 0.79 30.80
C ARG A 429 12.61 1.95 29.95
N LEU A 430 11.56 2.60 30.45
CA LEU A 430 11.00 3.80 29.82
C LEU A 430 12.01 4.95 29.90
N LEU A 431 12.42 5.48 28.75
CA LEU A 431 13.38 6.60 28.68
C LEU A 431 12.69 7.92 28.33
N HIS A 432 11.61 7.88 27.52
CA HIS A 432 10.89 9.07 27.09
C HIS A 432 9.41 8.73 26.85
N GLY A 433 8.52 9.70 27.05
CA GLY A 433 7.10 9.60 26.77
C GLY A 433 6.33 8.67 27.68
N GLY A 434 5.63 7.71 27.11
CA GLY A 434 4.90 6.65 27.83
C GLY A 434 3.49 7.02 28.28
N LYS A 435 2.94 8.16 27.87
CA LYS A 435 1.66 8.69 28.33
C LYS A 435 0.93 9.51 27.23
N PRO A 436 -0.36 9.80 27.43
CA PRO A 436 -1.05 10.78 26.60
C PRO A 436 -0.40 12.18 26.71
N SER A 437 -0.41 12.94 25.62
CA SER A 437 0.05 14.33 25.60
C SER A 437 -1.12 15.28 25.89
N GLU A 438 -1.37 15.58 27.16
CA GLU A 438 -2.48 16.42 27.59
C GLU A 438 -2.39 17.86 27.07
N ALA A 439 -1.15 18.38 26.87
CA ALA A 439 -0.91 19.73 26.38
C ALA A 439 -1.33 19.93 24.91
N ALA A 440 -1.52 18.84 24.15
CA ALA A 440 -1.85 18.91 22.73
C ALA A 440 -3.35 19.13 22.43
N GLY A 441 -4.24 19.16 23.44
CA GLY A 441 -5.67 19.49 23.29
C GLY A 441 -6.61 18.28 23.25
N ASN A 442 -7.81 18.47 22.69
CA ASN A 442 -8.91 17.48 22.70
C ASN A 442 -8.78 16.48 21.53
N GLY A 443 -7.62 15.82 21.38
CA GLY A 443 -7.35 14.80 20.36
C GLY A 443 -6.81 13.51 20.96
N PHE A 444 -6.37 12.60 20.09
CA PHE A 444 -5.79 11.31 20.47
C PHE A 444 -4.25 11.37 20.47
N PHE A 445 -3.67 12.26 21.27
CA PHE A 445 -2.22 12.51 21.27
C PHE A 445 -1.51 11.61 22.27
N ILE A 446 -0.41 10.98 21.83
CA ILE A 446 0.51 10.19 22.65
C ILE A 446 1.91 10.76 22.48
N GLU A 447 2.65 10.93 23.58
CA GLU A 447 4.04 11.33 23.51
C GLU A 447 4.90 10.28 22.79
N PRO A 448 5.88 10.68 21.95
CA PRO A 448 6.81 9.74 21.35
C PRO A 448 7.52 8.95 22.45
N THR A 449 7.50 7.64 22.37
CA THR A 449 7.86 6.76 23.48
C THR A 449 9.06 5.89 23.12
N ILE A 450 10.09 5.91 23.98
CA ILE A 450 11.28 5.07 23.87
C ILE A 450 11.31 4.13 25.06
N ILE A 451 11.34 2.82 24.80
CA ILE A 451 11.51 1.76 25.80
C ILE A 451 12.79 1.00 25.47
N ALA A 452 13.81 1.14 26.34
CA ALA A 452 15.11 0.49 26.23
C ALA A 452 15.15 -0.86 26.97
N ASP A 453 16.22 -1.60 26.77
CA ASP A 453 16.51 -2.89 27.42
C ASP A 453 15.44 -3.97 27.11
N VAL A 454 14.74 -3.82 25.97
CA VAL A 454 13.76 -4.78 25.49
C VAL A 454 14.47 -6.02 24.97
N LYS A 455 13.96 -7.19 25.28
CA LYS A 455 14.47 -8.46 24.76
C LYS A 455 13.78 -8.79 23.43
N SER A 456 14.48 -9.51 22.54
CA SER A 456 13.93 -9.88 21.22
C SER A 456 12.55 -10.54 21.30
N ARG A 457 12.29 -11.36 22.31
CA ARG A 457 11.05 -12.12 22.49
C ARG A 457 10.00 -11.47 23.38
N ASP A 458 10.27 -10.28 23.92
CA ASP A 458 9.24 -9.52 24.63
C ASP A 458 8.10 -9.13 23.68
N THR A 459 6.91 -8.95 24.21
CA THR A 459 5.70 -8.64 23.43
C THR A 459 5.92 -7.44 22.50
N ILE A 460 6.49 -6.35 23.04
CA ILE A 460 6.78 -5.14 22.24
C ILE A 460 7.99 -5.31 21.30
N GLY A 461 8.74 -6.39 21.40
CA GLY A 461 9.78 -6.81 20.46
C GLY A 461 9.24 -7.60 19.28
N GLN A 462 8.02 -8.17 19.38
CA GLN A 462 7.42 -9.09 18.42
C GLN A 462 6.14 -8.57 17.77
N GLU A 463 5.23 -7.95 18.53
CA GLU A 463 3.93 -7.54 18.04
C GLU A 463 3.94 -6.12 17.47
N GLU A 464 3.15 -5.90 16.41
CA GLU A 464 2.98 -4.60 15.78
C GLU A 464 2.13 -3.68 16.66
N ILE A 465 2.69 -2.57 17.14
CA ILE A 465 2.01 -1.60 18.01
C ILE A 465 1.20 -0.58 17.20
N PHE A 466 1.71 -0.17 16.04
CA PHE A 466 1.13 0.83 15.13
C PHE A 466 0.91 2.20 15.79
N GLY A 467 1.92 2.66 16.51
CA GLY A 467 1.91 3.89 17.28
C GLY A 467 3.31 4.45 17.53
N PRO A 468 3.44 5.60 18.19
CA PRO A 468 4.72 6.29 18.38
C PRO A 468 5.56 5.64 19.50
N VAL A 469 5.91 4.37 19.33
CA VAL A 469 6.67 3.54 20.29
C VAL A 469 7.84 2.88 19.60
N CYS A 470 9.05 3.13 20.09
CA CYS A 470 10.29 2.51 19.65
C CYS A 470 10.85 1.62 20.76
N ALA A 471 10.95 0.33 20.51
CA ALA A 471 11.63 -0.63 21.37
C ALA A 471 13.12 -0.66 21.01
N VAL A 472 14.01 -0.42 21.98
CA VAL A 472 15.46 -0.51 21.76
C VAL A 472 15.99 -1.80 22.35
N ILE A 473 16.61 -2.59 21.49
CA ILE A 473 17.13 -3.93 21.80
C ILE A 473 18.66 -3.90 21.72
N LYS A 474 19.32 -4.40 22.75
CA LYS A 474 20.77 -4.54 22.77
C LYS A 474 21.17 -5.84 22.06
N ALA A 475 22.15 -5.80 21.17
CA ALA A 475 22.76 -6.94 20.52
C ALA A 475 24.23 -7.09 20.96
N GLN A 476 24.74 -8.32 21.07
CA GLN A 476 26.13 -8.56 21.47
C GLN A 476 27.13 -8.03 20.43
N ASP A 477 26.80 -8.23 19.18
CA ASP A 477 27.60 -7.81 18.01
C ASP A 477 26.70 -7.67 16.78
N PHE A 478 27.29 -7.36 15.63
CA PHE A 478 26.57 -7.21 14.36
C PHE A 478 25.85 -8.48 13.92
N ASP A 479 26.43 -9.66 14.14
CA ASP A 479 25.83 -10.93 13.74
C ASP A 479 24.61 -11.25 14.58
N ASP A 480 24.70 -10.99 15.88
CA ASP A 480 23.57 -11.08 16.79
C ASP A 480 22.47 -10.06 16.45
N ALA A 481 22.84 -8.84 16.05
CA ALA A 481 21.87 -7.82 15.61
C ALA A 481 21.08 -8.27 14.37
N ILE A 482 21.72 -8.86 13.37
CA ILE A 482 21.02 -9.43 12.19
C ILE A 482 20.15 -10.62 12.58
N ARG A 483 20.61 -11.48 13.49
CA ARG A 483 19.80 -12.59 14.03
C ARG A 483 18.54 -12.08 14.73
N ILE A 484 18.66 -11.07 15.59
CA ILE A 484 17.54 -10.44 16.29
C ILE A 484 16.60 -9.75 15.29
N ALA A 485 17.13 -9.08 14.27
CA ALA A 485 16.33 -8.42 13.24
C ALA A 485 15.41 -9.41 12.51
N ASN A 486 15.92 -10.61 12.21
CA ASN A 486 15.17 -11.68 11.54
C ASN A 486 14.27 -12.48 12.50
N ASP A 487 14.41 -12.33 13.83
CA ASP A 487 13.68 -13.10 14.83
C ASP A 487 12.27 -12.56 15.06
N THR A 488 11.46 -12.57 14.01
CA THR A 488 10.05 -12.12 13.95
C THR A 488 9.30 -12.87 12.87
N GLU A 489 7.99 -12.95 12.98
CA GLU A 489 7.13 -13.52 11.93
C GLU A 489 6.92 -12.57 10.73
N TYR A 490 7.30 -11.30 10.86
CA TYR A 490 7.21 -10.29 9.82
C TYR A 490 8.47 -10.21 8.97
N GLY A 491 8.39 -9.47 7.86
CA GLY A 491 9.52 -9.25 6.96
C GLY A 491 9.23 -8.13 5.96
N LEU A 492 8.74 -6.96 6.45
CA LEU A 492 8.36 -5.88 5.53
C LEU A 492 9.57 -5.01 5.16
N THR A 493 10.08 -4.21 6.10
CA THR A 493 11.24 -3.36 5.86
C THR A 493 12.31 -3.55 6.93
N GLY A 494 13.53 -3.14 6.60
CA GLY A 494 14.64 -3.08 7.52
C GLY A 494 15.70 -2.11 7.07
N ALA A 495 16.54 -1.66 7.99
CA ALA A 495 17.70 -0.86 7.64
C ALA A 495 18.93 -1.26 8.45
N VAL A 496 20.10 -0.99 7.89
CA VAL A 496 21.39 -1.14 8.56
C VAL A 496 22.18 0.15 8.41
N ILE A 497 22.69 0.67 9.51
CA ILE A 497 23.59 1.82 9.56
C ILE A 497 24.97 1.30 9.97
N SER A 498 25.94 1.36 9.05
CA SER A 498 27.32 0.90 9.25
C SER A 498 28.25 1.52 8.22
N ASP A 499 29.46 1.87 8.61
CA ASP A 499 30.53 2.31 7.69
C ASP A 499 31.34 1.12 7.14
N LYS A 500 31.11 -0.10 7.63
CA LYS A 500 31.79 -1.33 7.19
C LYS A 500 31.10 -1.95 5.98
N ARG A 501 31.76 -1.94 4.85
CA ARG A 501 31.21 -2.48 3.58
C ARG A 501 30.89 -3.97 3.66
N ASP A 502 31.71 -4.76 4.31
CA ASP A 502 31.51 -6.20 4.49
C ASP A 502 30.25 -6.50 5.32
N ARG A 503 29.94 -5.70 6.35
CA ARG A 503 28.71 -5.81 7.14
C ARG A 503 27.47 -5.43 6.34
N LEU A 504 27.55 -4.38 5.52
CA LEU A 504 26.46 -4.01 4.60
C LEU A 504 26.22 -5.12 3.55
N GLU A 505 27.27 -5.75 3.02
CA GLU A 505 27.13 -6.89 2.10
C GLU A 505 26.61 -8.15 2.80
N LYS A 506 26.97 -8.37 4.07
CA LYS A 506 26.38 -9.44 4.87
C LYS A 506 24.88 -9.21 5.09
N ALA A 507 24.48 -8.00 5.51
CA ALA A 507 23.07 -7.64 5.68
C ALA A 507 22.26 -7.82 4.39
N ARG A 508 22.82 -7.47 3.24
CA ARG A 508 22.19 -7.65 1.93
C ARG A 508 21.83 -9.12 1.63
N ARG A 509 22.59 -10.07 2.15
CA ARG A 509 22.34 -11.51 1.97
C ARG A 509 21.51 -12.13 3.08
N GLU A 510 21.63 -11.63 4.31
CA GLU A 510 21.15 -12.33 5.50
C GLU A 510 19.97 -11.63 6.20
N PHE A 511 19.76 -10.32 5.98
CA PHE A 511 18.61 -9.64 6.55
C PHE A 511 17.35 -9.89 5.68
N HIS A 512 16.45 -10.72 6.17
CA HIS A 512 15.33 -11.27 5.43
C HIS A 512 14.10 -10.36 5.50
N VAL A 513 14.08 -9.34 4.65
CA VAL A 513 12.97 -8.38 4.51
C VAL A 513 12.71 -8.04 3.04
N GLY A 514 11.48 -7.67 2.73
CA GLY A 514 11.10 -7.28 1.38
C GLY A 514 11.79 -6.01 0.88
N ASN A 515 12.05 -5.05 1.77
CA ASN A 515 12.76 -3.80 1.46
C ASN A 515 13.89 -3.57 2.47
N LEU A 516 15.12 -3.72 2.04
CA LEU A 516 16.30 -3.43 2.84
C LEU A 516 16.94 -2.11 2.43
N TYR A 517 17.19 -1.24 3.42
CA TYR A 517 17.84 0.05 3.24
C TYR A 517 19.20 0.08 3.94
N LEU A 518 20.21 0.66 3.30
CA LEU A 518 21.55 0.77 3.83
C LEU A 518 21.91 2.25 4.01
N ASN A 519 22.41 2.61 5.20
CA ASN A 519 22.80 3.97 5.58
C ASN A 519 21.71 5.03 5.38
N ARG A 520 20.47 4.64 5.62
CA ARG A 520 19.30 5.54 5.64
C ARG A 520 18.17 4.94 6.50
N LYS A 521 17.12 5.71 6.73
CA LYS A 521 15.90 5.24 7.42
C LYS A 521 15.19 4.13 6.65
N CYS A 522 14.46 3.25 7.35
CA CYS A 522 13.70 2.12 6.76
C CYS A 522 12.37 2.52 6.12
N THR A 523 12.00 3.79 6.12
CA THR A 523 10.75 4.33 5.55
C THR A 523 11.00 5.18 4.30
N GLY A 524 9.91 5.53 3.55
CA GLY A 524 9.95 6.41 2.40
C GLY A 524 10.38 5.68 1.12
N ALA A 525 9.69 4.60 0.79
CA ALA A 525 9.74 3.98 -0.53
C ALA A 525 9.19 4.94 -1.59
N LEU A 526 9.70 4.85 -2.81
CA LEU A 526 9.25 5.62 -3.96
C LEU A 526 8.89 4.65 -5.10
N VAL A 527 7.84 4.99 -5.84
CA VAL A 527 7.38 4.22 -7.02
C VAL A 527 8.50 4.10 -8.05
N ASP A 528 8.68 2.92 -8.62
CA ASP A 528 9.77 2.53 -9.57
C ASP A 528 11.21 2.62 -9.01
N VAL A 529 11.40 3.14 -7.79
CA VAL A 529 12.73 3.24 -7.14
C VAL A 529 12.91 2.16 -6.08
N HIS A 530 11.86 1.97 -5.26
CA HIS A 530 11.87 1.02 -4.15
C HIS A 530 10.59 0.19 -4.18
N PRO A 531 10.43 -0.79 -5.10
CA PRO A 531 9.26 -1.67 -5.14
C PRO A 531 8.92 -2.22 -3.75
N PHE A 532 7.68 -1.97 -3.30
CA PHE A 532 7.30 -2.15 -1.89
C PHE A 532 6.41 -3.37 -1.70
N GLY A 533 6.84 -4.26 -0.81
CA GLY A 533 6.06 -5.44 -0.44
C GLY A 533 6.84 -6.37 0.47
N GLY A 534 6.15 -6.99 1.44
CA GLY A 534 6.74 -7.74 2.54
C GLY A 534 6.83 -9.24 2.30
N PHE A 535 7.82 -9.85 2.94
CA PHE A 535 8.00 -11.30 3.08
C PHE A 535 7.23 -11.83 4.30
N ASN A 536 7.17 -13.13 4.47
CA ASN A 536 6.59 -13.81 5.63
C ASN A 536 5.13 -13.33 5.89
N MET A 537 4.78 -13.03 7.14
CA MET A 537 3.43 -12.55 7.51
C MET A 537 3.19 -11.06 7.20
N SER A 538 4.14 -10.39 6.55
CA SER A 538 3.95 -9.01 6.11
C SER A 538 3.23 -8.91 4.76
N GLY A 539 3.10 -9.98 3.98
CA GLY A 539 2.32 -9.92 2.74
C GLY A 539 2.58 -11.05 1.77
N THR A 540 2.00 -10.91 0.59
CA THR A 540 2.13 -11.85 -0.53
C THR A 540 3.23 -11.45 -1.51
N ASP A 541 4.19 -10.64 -1.08
CA ASP A 541 5.31 -10.12 -1.88
C ASP A 541 4.87 -9.43 -3.17
N SER A 542 3.87 -8.57 -3.07
CA SER A 542 3.21 -7.95 -4.22
C SER A 542 4.03 -6.90 -4.95
N LYS A 543 5.06 -6.32 -4.32
CA LYS A 543 5.96 -5.29 -4.86
C LYS A 543 5.24 -4.12 -5.55
N ALA A 544 4.35 -3.43 -4.79
CA ALA A 544 3.68 -2.23 -5.27
C ALA A 544 4.68 -1.20 -5.80
N GLY A 545 4.33 -0.50 -6.88
CA GLY A 545 5.22 0.42 -7.57
C GLY A 545 6.35 -0.25 -8.36
N SER A 546 6.30 -1.57 -8.57
CA SER A 546 7.21 -2.27 -9.48
C SER A 546 6.62 -2.43 -10.87
N ARG A 547 7.51 -2.76 -11.81
CA ARG A 547 7.14 -3.09 -13.19
C ARG A 547 6.29 -4.35 -13.30
N ASP A 548 6.33 -5.23 -12.30
CA ASP A 548 5.63 -6.51 -12.30
C ASP A 548 4.27 -6.45 -11.58
N TYR A 549 3.98 -5.34 -10.88
CA TYR A 549 2.77 -5.22 -10.06
C TYR A 549 1.49 -5.45 -10.84
N LEU A 550 1.39 -4.95 -12.09
CA LEU A 550 0.20 -5.12 -12.92
C LEU A 550 -0.09 -6.59 -13.28
N LEU A 551 0.91 -7.47 -13.27
CA LEU A 551 0.71 -8.91 -13.49
C LEU A 551 -0.17 -9.58 -12.43
N LEU A 552 -0.27 -8.98 -11.24
CA LEU A 552 -1.16 -9.46 -10.19
C LEU A 552 -2.64 -9.35 -10.57
N PHE A 553 -2.97 -8.47 -11.53
CA PHE A 553 -4.34 -8.16 -12.01
C PHE A 553 -4.59 -8.67 -13.44
N LEU A 554 -3.62 -9.36 -14.02
CA LEU A 554 -3.65 -9.89 -15.38
C LEU A 554 -3.47 -11.41 -15.39
N GLN A 555 -3.91 -12.05 -16.47
CA GLN A 555 -3.61 -13.45 -16.79
C GLN A 555 -3.14 -13.59 -18.23
N GLY A 556 -2.14 -14.44 -18.45
CA GLY A 556 -1.61 -14.69 -19.78
C GLY A 556 -2.52 -15.61 -20.59
N LYS A 557 -2.66 -15.33 -21.90
CA LYS A 557 -3.32 -16.19 -22.87
C LYS A 557 -2.36 -16.50 -24.01
N SER A 558 -2.19 -17.78 -24.29
CA SER A 558 -1.44 -18.27 -25.44
C SER A 558 -2.41 -18.66 -26.55
N VAL A 559 -2.09 -18.28 -27.77
CA VAL A 559 -2.82 -18.64 -29.00
C VAL A 559 -1.82 -19.21 -29.99
N SER A 560 -2.12 -20.36 -30.57
CA SER A 560 -1.30 -20.99 -31.60
C SER A 560 -2.17 -21.27 -32.82
N GLU A 561 -1.72 -20.87 -34.01
CA GLU A 561 -2.38 -21.08 -35.29
C GLU A 561 -1.42 -21.81 -36.23
N LYS A 562 -1.88 -22.91 -36.82
CA LYS A 562 -1.15 -23.59 -37.86
C LYS A 562 -1.34 -22.90 -39.19
N VAL A 563 -0.23 -22.48 -39.84
CA VAL A 563 -0.22 -21.69 -41.09
C VAL A 563 0.43 -22.47 -42.23
#